data_db4e6dfd77b7f8aac0cd749467bae5f3
#
_entry.id   db4e6dfd77b7f8aac0cd749467bae5f3
#
_cell.length_a   1.000
_cell.length_b   1.000
_cell.length_c   1.000
_cell.angle_alpha   90.00
_cell.angle_beta   90.00
_cell.angle_gamma   90.00
#
_symmetry.space_group_name_H-M   'P 1'
#
loop_
_entity.id
_entity.type
_entity.pdbx_description
1 polymer ?
#
loop_
_entity_poly.entity_id
_entity_poly.type
_entity_poly.pdbx_seq_one_letter_code
_entity_poly.pdbx_strand_id
1 'polypeptide(L)'
;MAVCEGSARWLIDEIMKATWQVEVLVWLGIFYLCKVALGVAWEVGTGLRTHLWSKMVTRDLPREYGGRWAVVTGATDGIGKAYAIELAKKGMNIVLISRTQEKLEKVAQEIRGQYEVETDIVRADFTDGRPIYDNIRKHLEGKEVGILVNNVGVVGSIPCLFKDAPEDDIWALLNVNSAAVPAMIKLVLPGMMARRKGAIVNISSMAGSFP
;
A
#
# COMPACT_ATOMS: atom_id res chain seq x y z
N MET A 1 0.62 -36.92 71.22
CA MET A 1 0.47 -37.47 69.84
C MET A 1 -0.27 -36.50 68.88
N ALA A 2 -1.25 -35.73 69.31
CA ALA A 2 -2.04 -34.86 68.43
C ALA A 2 -1.29 -33.62 67.85
N VAL A 3 -0.19 -33.18 68.45
CA VAL A 3 0.55 -31.99 67.97
C VAL A 3 1.46 -32.26 66.77
N CYS A 4 1.90 -33.52 66.58
CA CYS A 4 2.70 -33.90 65.40
C CYS A 4 1.88 -34.12 64.12
N GLU A 5 0.61 -34.47 64.23
CA GLU A 5 -0.25 -34.67 63.04
C GLU A 5 -0.65 -33.37 62.37
N GLY A 6 -0.83 -32.28 63.16
CA GLY A 6 -1.17 -30.98 62.61
C GLY A 6 -0.06 -30.34 61.78
N SER A 7 1.21 -30.50 62.25
CA SER A 7 2.37 -29.93 61.54
C SER A 7 2.69 -30.68 60.25
N ALA A 8 2.50 -32.02 60.23
CA ALA A 8 2.70 -32.80 59.00
C ALA A 8 1.66 -32.49 57.92
N ARG A 9 0.40 -32.33 58.29
CA ARG A 9 -0.67 -31.92 57.34
C ARG A 9 -0.45 -30.53 56.78
N TRP A 10 -0.10 -29.59 57.61
CA TRP A 10 0.23 -28.22 57.14
C TRP A 10 1.41 -28.21 56.17
N LEU A 11 2.47 -29.01 56.43
CA LEU A 11 3.61 -29.10 55.51
C LEU A 11 3.22 -29.72 54.16
N ILE A 12 2.37 -30.74 54.17
CA ILE A 12 1.86 -31.38 52.96
C ILE A 12 1.00 -30.42 52.14
N ASP A 13 0.12 -29.64 52.80
CA ASP A 13 -0.70 -28.60 52.15
C ASP A 13 0.15 -27.49 51.53
N GLU A 14 1.23 -27.10 52.19
CA GLU A 14 2.14 -26.06 51.70
C GLU A 14 2.94 -26.58 50.48
N ILE A 15 3.42 -27.82 50.50
CA ILE A 15 4.10 -28.47 49.38
C ILE A 15 3.13 -28.62 48.20
N MET A 16 1.90 -29.07 48.46
CA MET A 16 0.88 -29.21 47.43
C MET A 16 0.53 -27.88 46.75
N LYS A 17 0.42 -26.78 47.48
CA LYS A 17 0.21 -25.43 46.94
C LYS A 17 1.40 -25.00 46.11
N ALA A 18 2.63 -25.25 46.56
CA ALA A 18 3.86 -24.88 45.86
C ALA A 18 3.96 -25.65 44.52
N THR A 19 3.64 -26.94 44.50
CA THR A 19 3.64 -27.76 43.27
C THR A 19 2.60 -27.27 42.28
N TRP A 20 1.39 -26.93 42.73
CA TRP A 20 0.35 -26.39 41.86
C TRP A 20 0.74 -25.06 41.23
N GLN A 21 1.38 -24.17 42.01
CA GLN A 21 1.89 -22.89 41.49
C GLN A 21 2.94 -23.11 40.39
N VAL A 22 3.86 -24.08 40.60
CA VAL A 22 4.86 -24.44 39.58
C VAL A 22 4.22 -24.97 38.32
N GLU A 23 3.21 -25.84 38.43
CA GLU A 23 2.48 -26.39 37.28
C GLU A 23 1.79 -25.29 36.47
N VAL A 24 1.12 -24.33 37.15
CA VAL A 24 0.50 -23.19 36.49
C VAL A 24 1.53 -22.35 35.71
N LEU A 25 2.69 -22.07 36.32
CA LEU A 25 3.77 -21.35 35.66
C LEU A 25 4.32 -22.11 34.43
N VAL A 26 4.47 -23.41 34.53
CA VAL A 26 4.91 -24.26 33.40
C VAL A 26 3.88 -24.20 32.26
N TRP A 27 2.59 -24.34 32.54
CA TRP A 27 1.56 -24.26 31.51
C TRP A 27 1.47 -22.88 30.88
N LEU A 28 1.61 -21.80 31.67
CA LEU A 28 1.69 -20.43 31.14
C LEU A 28 2.92 -20.26 30.24
N GLY A 29 4.06 -20.80 30.64
CA GLY A 29 5.28 -20.78 29.81
C GLY A 29 5.11 -21.53 28.50
N ILE A 30 4.53 -22.74 28.53
CA ILE A 30 4.23 -23.52 27.34
C ILE A 30 3.26 -22.76 26.43
N PHE A 31 2.18 -22.17 26.99
CA PHE A 31 1.22 -21.38 26.22
C PHE A 31 1.90 -20.19 25.53
N TYR A 32 2.76 -19.47 26.25
CA TYR A 32 3.50 -18.35 25.70
C TYR A 32 4.45 -18.78 24.57
N LEU A 33 5.20 -19.87 24.78
CA LEU A 33 6.10 -20.42 23.75
C LEU A 33 5.31 -20.87 22.49
N CYS A 34 4.17 -21.53 22.67
CA CYS A 34 3.31 -21.91 21.56
C CYS A 34 2.78 -20.68 20.80
N LYS A 35 2.35 -19.63 21.50
CA LYS A 35 1.90 -18.37 20.90
C LYS A 35 3.02 -17.73 20.07
N VAL A 36 4.23 -17.65 20.60
CA VAL A 36 5.39 -17.09 19.88
C VAL A 36 5.74 -17.95 18.66
N ALA A 37 5.80 -19.27 18.81
CA ALA A 37 6.09 -20.20 17.71
C ALA A 37 5.07 -20.09 16.57
N LEU A 38 3.76 -20.02 16.91
CA LEU A 38 2.70 -19.82 15.93
C LEU A 38 2.80 -18.46 15.24
N GLY A 39 3.16 -17.38 15.97
CA GLY A 39 3.40 -16.07 15.40
C GLY A 39 4.54 -16.07 14.39
N VAL A 40 5.68 -16.64 14.75
CA VAL A 40 6.84 -16.78 13.86
C VAL A 40 6.50 -17.65 12.63
N ALA A 41 5.82 -18.77 12.83
CA ALA A 41 5.40 -19.65 11.73
C ALA A 41 4.45 -18.92 10.76
N TRP A 42 3.54 -18.11 11.28
CA TRP A 42 2.65 -17.26 10.49
C TRP A 42 3.42 -16.20 9.67
N GLU A 43 4.36 -15.49 10.29
CA GLU A 43 5.20 -14.50 9.61
C GLU A 43 6.09 -15.14 8.53
N VAL A 44 6.73 -16.25 8.84
CA VAL A 44 7.52 -17.02 7.86
C VAL A 44 6.64 -17.52 6.72
N GLY A 45 5.48 -18.09 7.03
CA GLY A 45 4.53 -18.60 6.03
C GLY A 45 4.02 -17.48 5.11
N THR A 46 3.68 -16.32 5.67
CA THR A 46 3.26 -15.16 4.88
C THR A 46 4.43 -14.59 4.06
N GLY A 47 5.63 -14.53 4.62
CA GLY A 47 6.85 -14.13 3.90
C GLY A 47 7.16 -15.05 2.72
N LEU A 48 7.12 -16.37 2.91
CA LEU A 48 7.31 -17.34 1.83
C LEU A 48 6.23 -17.20 0.75
N ARG A 49 4.97 -17.05 1.15
CA ARG A 49 3.85 -16.85 0.23
C ARG A 49 4.01 -15.58 -0.60
N THR A 50 4.39 -14.45 0.01
CA THR A 50 4.51 -13.17 -0.68
C THR A 50 5.75 -13.08 -1.55
N HIS A 51 6.88 -13.67 -1.15
CA HIS A 51 8.16 -13.51 -1.84
C HIS A 51 8.47 -14.64 -2.83
N LEU A 52 8.10 -15.87 -2.53
CA LEU A 52 8.37 -17.02 -3.41
C LEU A 52 7.18 -17.36 -4.29
N TRP A 53 5.99 -17.54 -3.70
CA TRP A 53 4.80 -17.96 -4.45
C TRP A 53 4.35 -16.88 -5.46
N SER A 54 4.43 -15.59 -5.07
CA SER A 54 4.05 -14.49 -5.97
C SER A 54 4.96 -14.37 -7.20
N LYS A 55 6.22 -14.81 -7.11
CA LYS A 55 7.15 -14.83 -8.25
C LYS A 55 6.93 -16.02 -9.18
N MET A 56 6.41 -17.14 -8.65
CA MET A 56 6.16 -18.35 -9.43
C MET A 56 4.83 -18.32 -10.17
N VAL A 57 3.85 -17.54 -9.69
CA VAL A 57 2.54 -17.39 -10.33
C VAL A 57 2.56 -16.14 -11.20
N THR A 58 2.69 -16.33 -12.50
CA THR A 58 2.45 -15.26 -13.49
C THR A 58 0.96 -14.92 -13.49
N ARG A 59 0.61 -13.76 -12.92
CA ARG A 59 -0.77 -13.26 -12.93
C ARG A 59 -1.00 -12.44 -14.19
N ASP A 60 -2.07 -12.75 -14.90
CA ASP A 60 -2.60 -11.94 -15.99
C ASP A 60 -3.40 -10.79 -15.39
N LEU A 61 -2.74 -9.66 -15.13
CA LEU A 61 -3.36 -8.50 -14.48
C LEU A 61 -4.52 -7.91 -15.28
N PRO A 62 -4.45 -7.76 -16.63
CA PRO A 62 -5.57 -7.33 -17.43
C PRO A 62 -6.84 -8.16 -17.20
N ARG A 63 -6.72 -9.48 -17.16
CA ARG A 63 -7.83 -10.40 -16.93
C ARG A 63 -8.30 -10.38 -15.46
N GLU A 64 -7.39 -10.30 -14.51
CA GLU A 64 -7.68 -10.29 -13.07
C GLU A 64 -8.45 -9.03 -12.70
N TYR A 65 -8.00 -7.86 -13.14
CA TYR A 65 -8.61 -6.56 -12.82
C TYR A 65 -9.58 -6.01 -13.86
N GLY A 66 -9.86 -6.77 -14.91
CA GLY A 66 -10.92 -6.48 -15.86
C GLY A 66 -10.72 -5.22 -16.69
N GLY A 67 -9.47 -4.85 -16.96
CA GLY A 67 -9.13 -3.72 -17.81
C GLY A 67 -7.66 -3.76 -18.23
N ARG A 68 -7.39 -3.37 -19.48
CA ARG A 68 -6.04 -3.41 -20.05
C ARG A 68 -5.17 -2.22 -19.67
N TRP A 69 -5.74 -1.16 -19.09
CA TRP A 69 -5.03 0.07 -18.75
C TRP A 69 -4.77 0.21 -17.26
N ALA A 70 -3.57 0.61 -16.94
CA ALA A 70 -3.21 1.09 -15.60
C ALA A 70 -2.91 2.58 -15.66
N VAL A 71 -3.44 3.34 -14.72
CA VAL A 71 -3.23 4.78 -14.58
C VAL A 71 -2.29 5.02 -13.41
N VAL A 72 -1.20 5.75 -13.65
CA VAL A 72 -0.20 6.03 -12.60
C VAL A 72 0.03 7.53 -12.51
N THR A 73 -0.24 8.11 -11.34
CA THR A 73 0.04 9.53 -11.06
C THR A 73 1.43 9.71 -10.46
N GLY A 74 2.12 10.78 -10.82
CA GLY A 74 3.53 10.98 -10.42
C GLY A 74 4.46 9.94 -11.05
N ALA A 75 4.20 9.54 -12.30
CA ALA A 75 4.80 8.40 -12.97
C ALA A 75 6.22 8.63 -13.52
N THR A 76 6.82 9.80 -13.30
CA THR A 76 8.10 10.18 -13.93
C THR A 76 9.33 9.82 -13.12
N ASP A 77 9.18 9.51 -11.83
CA ASP A 77 10.31 9.23 -10.95
C ASP A 77 9.90 8.32 -9.77
N GLY A 78 10.89 7.80 -9.04
CA GLY A 78 10.73 7.06 -7.80
C GLY A 78 9.72 5.90 -7.88
N ILE A 79 8.83 5.84 -6.89
CA ILE A 79 7.85 4.75 -6.71
C ILE A 79 6.87 4.70 -7.88
N GLY A 80 6.37 5.84 -8.37
CA GLY A 80 5.41 5.89 -9.48
C GLY A 80 6.00 5.35 -10.78
N LYS A 81 7.23 5.70 -11.11
CA LYS A 81 7.95 5.14 -12.27
C LYS A 81 8.13 3.63 -12.14
N ALA A 82 8.54 3.16 -10.95
CA ALA A 82 8.71 1.73 -10.70
C ALA A 82 7.39 0.96 -10.87
N TYR A 83 6.27 1.50 -10.36
CA TYR A 83 4.94 0.91 -10.59
C TYR A 83 4.58 0.86 -12.08
N ALA A 84 4.81 1.94 -12.83
CA ALA A 84 4.52 1.97 -14.27
C ALA A 84 5.28 0.89 -15.03
N ILE A 85 6.57 0.72 -14.75
CA ILE A 85 7.43 -0.30 -15.36
C ILE A 85 6.96 -1.72 -14.99
N GLU A 86 6.71 -2.00 -13.70
CA GLU A 86 6.29 -3.33 -13.26
C GLU A 86 4.90 -3.71 -13.79
N LEU A 87 3.98 -2.76 -13.92
CA LEU A 87 2.67 -3.00 -14.52
C LEU A 87 2.78 -3.27 -16.04
N ALA A 88 3.64 -2.52 -16.73
CA ALA A 88 3.95 -2.75 -18.15
C ALA A 88 4.56 -4.14 -18.38
N LYS A 89 5.51 -4.55 -17.55
CA LYS A 89 6.10 -5.90 -17.56
C LYS A 89 5.07 -7.02 -17.37
N LYS A 90 3.94 -6.71 -16.71
CA LYS A 90 2.80 -7.62 -16.52
C LYS A 90 1.73 -7.51 -17.62
N GLY A 91 2.04 -6.83 -18.72
CA GLY A 91 1.17 -6.73 -19.90
C GLY A 91 0.06 -5.67 -19.80
N MET A 92 0.16 -4.73 -18.85
CA MET A 92 -0.78 -3.60 -18.77
C MET A 92 -0.32 -2.46 -19.69
N ASN A 93 -1.25 -1.85 -20.41
CA ASN A 93 -1.04 -0.54 -21.04
C ASN A 93 -1.01 0.55 -19.98
N ILE A 94 -0.19 1.59 -20.13
CA ILE A 94 0.07 2.55 -19.05
C ILE A 94 -0.36 3.96 -19.45
N VAL A 95 -1.20 4.60 -18.64
CA VAL A 95 -1.43 6.04 -18.67
C VAL A 95 -0.50 6.69 -17.65
N LEU A 96 0.46 7.46 -18.14
CA LEU A 96 1.46 8.17 -17.34
C LEU A 96 1.00 9.60 -17.08
N ILE A 97 0.79 9.97 -15.83
CA ILE A 97 0.33 11.32 -15.46
C ILE A 97 1.39 11.99 -14.61
N SER A 98 1.90 13.16 -15.05
CA SER A 98 2.83 13.98 -14.29
C SER A 98 2.89 15.40 -14.87
N ARG A 99 3.61 16.32 -14.22
CA ARG A 99 3.71 17.74 -14.63
C ARG A 99 4.72 18.01 -15.75
N THR A 100 5.77 17.19 -15.88
CA THR A 100 6.89 17.44 -16.80
C THR A 100 6.77 16.57 -18.04
N GLN A 101 6.49 17.19 -19.18
CA GLN A 101 6.26 16.51 -20.46
C GLN A 101 7.47 15.67 -20.90
N GLU A 102 8.67 16.24 -20.89
CA GLU A 102 9.90 15.57 -21.37
C GLU A 102 10.22 14.31 -20.55
N LYS A 103 9.96 14.38 -19.23
CA LYS A 103 10.15 13.21 -18.35
C LYS A 103 9.12 12.11 -18.63
N LEU A 104 7.87 12.49 -18.92
CA LEU A 104 6.82 11.54 -19.30
C LEU A 104 7.17 10.83 -20.60
N GLU A 105 7.61 11.59 -21.63
CA GLU A 105 8.02 11.04 -22.92
C GLU A 105 9.18 10.06 -22.79
N LYS A 106 10.19 10.39 -21.96
CA LYS A 106 11.31 9.50 -21.68
C LYS A 106 10.87 8.19 -21.04
N VAL A 107 10.00 8.24 -20.04
CA VAL A 107 9.48 7.02 -19.39
C VAL A 107 8.60 6.21 -20.33
N ALA A 108 7.77 6.88 -21.16
CA ALA A 108 6.94 6.21 -22.15
C ALA A 108 7.79 5.51 -23.21
N GLN A 109 8.89 6.13 -23.67
CA GLN A 109 9.83 5.50 -24.61
C GLN A 109 10.53 4.30 -23.99
N GLU A 110 10.97 4.42 -22.74
CA GLU A 110 11.61 3.32 -21.99
C GLU A 110 10.66 2.13 -21.88
N ILE A 111 9.38 2.36 -21.52
CA ILE A 111 8.38 1.30 -21.40
C ILE A 111 8.10 0.65 -22.76
N ARG A 112 7.84 1.43 -23.82
CA ARG A 112 7.56 0.90 -25.17
C ARG A 112 8.75 0.18 -25.80
N GLY A 113 9.98 0.59 -25.45
CA GLY A 113 11.19 -0.06 -25.95
C GLY A 113 11.47 -1.42 -25.29
N GLN A 114 10.92 -1.68 -24.11
CA GLN A 114 11.18 -2.90 -23.34
C GLN A 114 9.98 -3.87 -23.31
N TYR A 115 8.77 -3.37 -23.46
CA TYR A 115 7.54 -4.15 -23.31
C TYR A 115 6.57 -3.88 -24.46
N GLU A 116 5.86 -4.91 -24.90
CA GLU A 116 4.85 -4.85 -25.96
C GLU A 116 3.51 -4.30 -25.42
N VAL A 117 3.53 -3.04 -24.91
CA VAL A 117 2.36 -2.37 -24.35
C VAL A 117 2.22 -0.96 -24.88
N GLU A 118 1.00 -0.46 -24.87
CA GLU A 118 0.70 0.93 -25.24
C GLU A 118 0.95 1.86 -24.04
N THR A 119 1.40 3.07 -24.34
CA THR A 119 1.52 4.14 -23.33
C THR A 119 0.79 5.39 -23.80
N ASP A 120 0.06 6.01 -22.89
CA ASP A 120 -0.55 7.33 -23.08
C ASP A 120 0.05 8.32 -22.05
N ILE A 121 0.24 9.55 -22.46
CA ILE A 121 0.89 10.59 -21.66
C ILE A 121 -0.11 11.70 -21.38
N VAL A 122 -0.29 12.02 -20.12
CA VAL A 122 -1.15 13.13 -19.69
C VAL A 122 -0.32 14.11 -18.87
N ARG A 123 -0.03 15.26 -19.43
CA ARG A 123 0.57 16.34 -18.66
C ARG A 123 -0.49 16.96 -17.76
N ALA A 124 -0.28 16.89 -16.45
CA ALA A 124 -1.14 17.49 -15.45
C ALA A 124 -0.32 17.88 -14.22
N ASP A 125 -0.48 19.13 -13.78
CA ASP A 125 0.03 19.59 -12.48
C ASP A 125 -1.12 19.57 -11.46
N PHE A 126 -1.01 18.69 -10.48
CA PHE A 126 -2.07 18.53 -9.48
C PHE A 126 -2.18 19.71 -8.52
N THR A 127 -1.19 20.63 -8.51
CA THR A 127 -1.29 21.89 -7.77
C THR A 127 -2.35 22.82 -8.33
N ASP A 128 -2.63 22.73 -9.66
CA ASP A 128 -3.65 23.54 -10.34
C ASP A 128 -5.10 23.19 -9.93
N GLY A 129 -5.28 22.08 -9.19
CA GLY A 129 -6.58 21.68 -8.66
C GLY A 129 -7.57 21.20 -9.72
N ARG A 130 -8.82 21.68 -9.67
CA ARG A 130 -9.95 21.13 -10.47
C ARG A 130 -9.78 21.11 -11.98
N PRO A 131 -9.22 22.14 -12.64
CA PRO A 131 -9.21 22.21 -14.12
C PRO A 131 -8.52 21.04 -14.82
N ILE A 132 -7.53 20.40 -14.18
CA ILE A 132 -6.75 19.32 -14.78
C ILE A 132 -7.57 18.04 -15.03
N TYR A 133 -8.61 17.80 -14.21
CA TYR A 133 -9.35 16.54 -14.27
C TYR A 133 -10.20 16.38 -15.53
N ASP A 134 -10.60 17.46 -16.18
CA ASP A 134 -11.32 17.39 -17.47
C ASP A 134 -10.39 16.92 -18.60
N ASN A 135 -9.13 17.35 -18.59
CA ASN A 135 -8.13 16.85 -19.51
C ASN A 135 -7.82 15.36 -19.23
N ILE A 136 -7.61 15.00 -17.98
CA ILE A 136 -7.38 13.60 -17.59
C ILE A 136 -8.57 12.72 -18.03
N ARG A 137 -9.80 13.16 -17.81
CA ARG A 137 -11.02 12.44 -18.21
C ARG A 137 -11.03 12.14 -19.71
N LYS A 138 -10.72 13.12 -20.56
CA LYS A 138 -10.66 12.94 -22.02
C LYS A 138 -9.67 11.86 -22.43
N HIS A 139 -8.51 11.81 -21.79
CA HIS A 139 -7.51 10.78 -22.05
C HIS A 139 -7.94 9.39 -21.56
N LEU A 140 -8.82 9.30 -20.57
CA LEU A 140 -9.35 8.03 -20.05
C LEU A 140 -10.59 7.53 -20.81
N GLU A 141 -11.22 8.36 -21.65
CA GLU A 141 -12.37 7.98 -22.46
C GLU A 141 -12.02 6.80 -23.38
N GLY A 142 -12.87 5.77 -23.38
CA GLY A 142 -12.66 4.55 -24.16
C GLY A 142 -11.61 3.58 -23.60
N LYS A 143 -10.93 3.92 -22.51
CA LYS A 143 -9.95 3.03 -21.88
C LYS A 143 -10.57 2.25 -20.72
N GLU A 144 -10.44 0.93 -20.77
CA GLU A 144 -10.82 0.06 -19.66
C GLU A 144 -9.71 0.08 -18.59
N VAL A 145 -9.86 0.98 -17.61
CA VAL A 145 -8.88 1.12 -16.51
C VAL A 145 -9.10 0.01 -15.50
N GLY A 146 -8.16 -0.94 -15.42
CA GLY A 146 -8.14 -2.02 -14.44
C GLY A 146 -7.44 -1.64 -13.14
N ILE A 147 -6.41 -0.79 -13.21
CA ILE A 147 -5.61 -0.41 -12.04
C ILE A 147 -5.42 1.12 -12.01
N LEU A 148 -5.63 1.72 -10.83
CA LEU A 148 -5.25 3.11 -10.55
C LEU A 148 -4.19 3.12 -9.45
N VAL A 149 -3.06 3.78 -9.71
CA VAL A 149 -2.01 4.05 -8.72
C VAL A 149 -1.95 5.53 -8.41
N ASN A 150 -2.49 5.93 -7.27
CA ASN A 150 -2.39 7.27 -6.73
C ASN A 150 -1.05 7.38 -5.99
N ASN A 151 -0.06 7.94 -6.67
CA ASN A 151 1.30 8.07 -6.14
C ASN A 151 1.79 9.53 -6.09
N VAL A 152 1.15 10.43 -6.83
CA VAL A 152 1.53 11.84 -6.78
C VAL A 152 1.49 12.35 -5.35
N GLY A 153 2.54 13.07 -4.95
CA GLY A 153 2.65 13.70 -3.63
C GLY A 153 3.66 14.82 -3.65
N VAL A 154 3.48 15.78 -2.77
CA VAL A 154 4.40 16.90 -2.55
C VAL A 154 4.64 17.05 -1.06
N VAL A 155 5.77 17.67 -0.71
CA VAL A 155 6.10 18.17 0.62
C VAL A 155 6.22 19.68 0.54
N GLY A 156 5.99 20.38 1.65
CA GLY A 156 6.20 21.83 1.72
C GLY A 156 7.66 22.18 1.40
N SER A 157 7.88 23.40 0.98
CA SER A 157 9.19 23.88 0.47
C SER A 157 10.29 23.80 1.54
N ILE A 158 9.98 24.09 2.80
CA ILE A 158 10.92 24.08 3.93
C ILE A 158 10.14 23.71 5.21
N PRO A 159 10.72 22.88 6.11
CA PRO A 159 10.14 22.71 7.43
C PRO A 159 10.10 24.05 8.17
N CYS A 160 8.89 24.52 8.47
CA CYS A 160 8.66 25.80 9.14
C CYS A 160 7.48 25.68 10.11
N LEU A 161 7.32 26.66 11.00
CA LEU A 161 6.11 26.77 11.80
C LEU A 161 4.93 27.09 10.88
N PHE A 162 3.76 26.53 11.17
CA PHE A 162 2.57 26.72 10.34
C PHE A 162 2.22 28.19 10.07
N LYS A 163 2.44 29.08 11.05
CA LYS A 163 2.24 30.53 10.92
C LYS A 163 3.14 31.18 9.86
N ASP A 164 4.27 30.56 9.55
CA ASP A 164 5.28 31.06 8.62
C ASP A 164 5.22 30.30 7.26
N ALA A 165 4.32 29.33 7.12
CA ALA A 165 4.17 28.56 5.90
C ALA A 165 3.58 29.43 4.77
N PRO A 166 4.15 29.41 3.55
CA PRO A 166 3.56 30.06 2.39
C PRO A 166 2.15 29.52 2.11
N GLU A 167 1.21 30.40 1.78
CA GLU A 167 -0.16 29.99 1.48
C GLU A 167 -0.22 29.03 0.29
N ASP A 168 0.60 29.24 -0.73
CA ASP A 168 0.70 28.38 -1.91
C ASP A 168 1.11 26.93 -1.55
N ASP A 169 1.98 26.74 -0.55
CA ASP A 169 2.36 25.41 -0.07
C ASP A 169 1.17 24.72 0.59
N ILE A 170 0.35 25.43 1.32
CA ILE A 170 -0.86 24.88 1.96
C ILE A 170 -1.83 24.36 0.89
N TRP A 171 -2.11 25.18 -0.13
CA TRP A 171 -3.00 24.80 -1.23
C TRP A 171 -2.39 23.68 -2.08
N ALA A 172 -1.09 23.68 -2.32
CA ALA A 172 -0.40 22.61 -3.03
C ALA A 172 -0.54 21.27 -2.27
N LEU A 173 -0.33 21.26 -0.94
CA LEU A 173 -0.51 20.09 -0.11
C LEU A 173 -1.94 19.57 -0.12
N LEU A 174 -2.93 20.45 -0.01
CA LEU A 174 -4.35 20.08 -0.06
C LEU A 174 -4.76 19.53 -1.43
N ASN A 175 -4.36 20.18 -2.51
CA ASN A 175 -4.71 19.76 -3.86
C ASN A 175 -4.04 18.44 -4.24
N VAL A 176 -2.75 18.28 -3.95
CA VAL A 176 -1.96 17.12 -4.38
C VAL A 176 -2.14 15.93 -3.44
N ASN A 177 -1.96 16.13 -2.12
CA ASN A 177 -1.94 15.01 -1.18
C ASN A 177 -3.33 14.58 -0.70
N SER A 178 -4.33 15.47 -0.80
CA SER A 178 -5.68 15.17 -0.30
C SER A 178 -6.71 15.09 -1.43
N ALA A 179 -6.86 16.13 -2.26
CA ALA A 179 -7.91 16.21 -3.25
C ALA A 179 -7.67 15.33 -4.49
N ALA A 180 -6.41 15.13 -4.88
CA ALA A 180 -6.07 14.32 -6.06
C ALA A 180 -6.57 12.87 -5.97
N VAL A 181 -6.41 12.24 -4.81
CA VAL A 181 -6.81 10.83 -4.62
C VAL A 181 -8.30 10.61 -4.88
N PRO A 182 -9.24 11.26 -4.16
CA PRO A 182 -10.67 11.06 -4.40
C PRO A 182 -11.10 11.54 -5.79
N ALA A 183 -10.48 12.58 -6.36
CA ALA A 183 -10.80 13.04 -7.70
C ALA A 183 -10.42 12.00 -8.76
N MET A 184 -9.22 11.43 -8.71
CA MET A 184 -8.80 10.35 -9.60
C MET A 184 -9.67 9.09 -9.45
N ILE A 185 -9.99 8.71 -8.22
CA ILE A 185 -10.90 7.59 -7.94
C ILE A 185 -12.25 7.82 -8.61
N LYS A 186 -12.82 9.03 -8.50
CA LYS A 186 -14.11 9.38 -9.10
C LYS A 186 -14.11 9.24 -10.63
N LEU A 187 -12.97 9.44 -11.29
CA LEU A 187 -12.84 9.28 -12.74
C LEU A 187 -12.89 7.82 -13.18
N VAL A 188 -12.25 6.91 -12.45
CA VAL A 188 -12.08 5.50 -12.87
C VAL A 188 -13.11 4.55 -12.27
N LEU A 189 -13.64 4.88 -11.10
CA LEU A 189 -14.52 4.01 -10.31
C LEU A 189 -15.78 3.56 -11.05
N PRO A 190 -16.52 4.42 -11.80
CA PRO A 190 -17.71 3.99 -12.52
C PRO A 190 -17.45 2.83 -13.49
N GLY A 191 -16.37 2.89 -14.24
CA GLY A 191 -15.95 1.82 -15.15
C GLY A 191 -15.55 0.52 -14.42
N MET A 192 -14.82 0.63 -13.31
CA MET A 192 -14.46 -0.51 -12.46
C MET A 192 -15.70 -1.18 -11.85
N MET A 193 -16.65 -0.38 -11.36
CA MET A 193 -17.91 -0.88 -10.78
C MET A 193 -18.77 -1.60 -11.81
N ALA A 194 -18.91 -1.05 -13.02
CA ALA A 194 -19.66 -1.68 -14.11
C ALA A 194 -19.10 -3.05 -14.48
N ARG A 195 -17.79 -3.22 -14.48
CA ARG A 195 -17.12 -4.51 -14.72
C ARG A 195 -17.01 -5.39 -13.49
N ARG A 196 -17.34 -4.88 -12.30
CA ARG A 196 -17.12 -5.53 -10.98
C ARG A 196 -15.68 -5.97 -10.78
N LYS A 197 -14.73 -5.27 -11.36
CA LYS A 197 -13.30 -5.55 -11.32
C LYS A 197 -12.52 -4.25 -11.35
N GLY A 198 -11.43 -4.20 -10.61
CA GLY A 198 -10.50 -3.09 -10.57
C GLY A 198 -9.69 -3.10 -9.29
N ALA A 199 -8.57 -2.40 -9.29
CA ALA A 199 -7.75 -2.18 -8.12
C ALA A 199 -7.36 -0.70 -8.01
N ILE A 200 -7.39 -0.18 -6.80
CA ILE A 200 -6.94 1.17 -6.48
C ILE A 200 -5.83 1.06 -5.44
N VAL A 201 -4.67 1.57 -5.77
CA VAL A 201 -3.50 1.61 -4.90
C VAL A 201 -3.23 3.07 -4.51
N ASN A 202 -3.25 3.36 -3.23
CA ASN A 202 -2.89 4.68 -2.70
C ASN A 202 -1.54 4.58 -2.02
N ILE A 203 -0.55 5.31 -2.52
CA ILE A 203 0.78 5.39 -1.91
C ILE A 203 0.72 6.42 -0.79
N SER A 204 0.99 5.95 0.42
CA SER A 204 1.06 6.77 1.63
C SER A 204 2.52 7.04 2.02
N SER A 205 2.72 7.86 3.04
CA SER A 205 4.04 8.17 3.58
C SER A 205 4.10 7.82 5.07
N MET A 206 5.26 7.41 5.53
CA MET A 206 5.55 7.27 6.97
C MET A 206 5.40 8.61 7.72
N ALA A 207 5.54 9.74 7.03
CA ALA A 207 5.33 11.06 7.62
C ALA A 207 3.92 11.27 8.17
N GLY A 208 2.92 10.54 7.67
CA GLY A 208 1.55 10.56 8.21
C GLY A 208 1.37 9.75 9.51
N SER A 209 2.39 9.02 9.97
CA SER A 209 2.36 8.21 11.20
C SER A 209 3.02 8.90 12.39
N PHE A 210 3.68 10.02 12.17
CA PHE A 210 4.31 10.82 13.23
C PHE A 210 3.42 12.02 13.56
N PRO A 211 3.28 12.36 14.86
CA PRO A 211 2.52 13.53 15.30
C PRO A 211 3.21 14.84 14.91
#